data_cb2016f1147d182f38b375eb89892c4e
#
_entry.id   cb2016f1147d182f38b375eb89892c4e
#
_cell.length_a   1.000
_cell.length_b   1.000
_cell.length_c   1.000
_cell.angle_alpha   90.00
_cell.angle_beta   90.00
_cell.angle_gamma   90.00
#
_symmetry.space_group_name_H-M   'P 1'
#
loop_
_entity.id
_entity.type
_entity.pdbx_description
1 polymer ?
#
loop_
_entity_poly.entity_id
_entity_poly.type
_entity_poly.pdbx_seq_one_letter_code
_entity_poly.pdbx_strand_id
1 'polypeptide(L)'
;MKYEAKPLPFLKPLKGISEKTMSVHHDKLYVGYVNKRNEIEEKLATVDRTAANATYSEYGELKREESFAANGIFLHEYYFNVLGGEGQQGGDLVKAIEKEFGSYDKWLEDFKAAGMVARGWVVLAYDFNDNRLHNYLCDGHNHGGIWGAMPIVVLDMYEHAYFIDYGSDRKTYIEDYMKNLNWDSANKMFANVVKMMPKD
;
A
#
# COMPACT_ATOMS: atom_id res chain seq x y z
N MET A 1 -8.61 -18.37 -11.10
CA MET A 1 -7.68 -17.67 -12.03
C MET A 1 -6.43 -17.37 -11.23
N LYS A 2 -5.23 -17.67 -11.77
CA LYS A 2 -3.98 -17.36 -11.05
C LYS A 2 -3.68 -15.86 -11.12
N TYR A 3 -3.15 -15.32 -10.03
CA TYR A 3 -2.59 -13.97 -10.03
C TYR A 3 -1.27 -13.96 -10.79
N GLU A 4 -1.02 -12.87 -11.51
CA GLU A 4 0.23 -12.63 -12.21
C GLU A 4 0.87 -11.35 -11.70
N ALA A 5 2.19 -11.37 -11.52
CA ALA A 5 2.93 -10.18 -11.11
C ALA A 5 2.89 -9.14 -12.24
N LYS A 6 2.55 -7.90 -11.88
CA LYS A 6 2.56 -6.77 -12.79
C LYS A 6 3.96 -6.17 -12.87
N PRO A 7 4.40 -5.67 -14.03
CA PRO A 7 5.67 -4.96 -14.13
C PRO A 7 5.61 -3.63 -13.34
N LEU A 8 6.78 -3.10 -12.98
CA LEU A 8 6.87 -1.76 -12.42
C LEU A 8 6.27 -0.73 -13.39
N PRO A 9 5.41 0.19 -12.92
CA PRO A 9 4.73 1.15 -13.80
C PRO A 9 5.60 2.34 -14.21
N PHE A 10 6.89 2.36 -13.83
CA PHE A 10 7.85 3.40 -14.15
C PHE A 10 9.18 2.80 -14.59
N LEU A 11 9.90 3.55 -15.44
CA LEU A 11 11.24 3.18 -15.94
C LEU A 11 12.34 4.10 -15.43
N LYS A 12 11.96 5.26 -14.87
CA LYS A 12 12.94 6.23 -14.37
C LYS A 12 13.54 5.77 -13.04
N PRO A 13 14.83 6.00 -12.81
CA PRO A 13 15.42 5.86 -11.49
C PRO A 13 14.70 6.77 -10.49
N LEU A 14 14.52 6.27 -9.27
CA LEU A 14 13.94 7.04 -8.18
C LEU A 14 15.03 7.87 -7.47
N LYS A 15 14.64 9.03 -6.94
CA LYS A 15 15.54 9.87 -6.14
C LYS A 15 15.73 9.22 -4.77
N GLY A 16 16.96 8.87 -4.42
CA GLY A 16 17.31 8.30 -3.13
C GLY A 16 17.00 6.80 -2.95
N ILE A 17 16.06 6.23 -3.70
CA ILE A 17 15.71 4.81 -3.63
C ILE A 17 16.41 4.08 -4.79
N SER A 18 17.36 3.20 -4.48
CA SER A 18 18.19 2.56 -5.48
C SER A 18 17.44 1.50 -6.32
N GLU A 19 17.96 1.23 -7.52
CA GLU A 19 17.48 0.11 -8.35
C GLU A 19 17.62 -1.24 -7.61
N LYS A 20 18.63 -1.38 -6.76
CA LYS A 20 18.82 -2.57 -5.93
C LYS A 20 17.66 -2.76 -4.95
N THR A 21 17.26 -1.69 -4.25
CA THR A 21 16.10 -1.73 -3.36
C THR A 21 14.84 -2.08 -4.16
N MET A 22 14.61 -1.43 -5.29
CA MET A 22 13.42 -1.67 -6.11
C MET A 22 13.39 -3.09 -6.69
N SER A 23 14.52 -3.64 -7.14
CA SER A 23 14.60 -5.02 -7.63
C SER A 23 14.30 -6.04 -6.52
N VAL A 24 14.84 -5.84 -5.32
CA VAL A 24 14.51 -6.72 -4.18
C VAL A 24 13.04 -6.58 -3.81
N HIS A 25 12.55 -5.36 -3.72
CA HIS A 25 11.17 -5.06 -3.32
C HIS A 25 10.14 -5.63 -4.31
N HIS A 26 10.36 -5.42 -5.61
CA HIS A 26 9.45 -5.89 -6.65
C HIS A 26 9.71 -7.37 -7.03
N ASP A 27 10.93 -7.70 -7.51
CA ASP A 27 11.18 -8.99 -8.15
C ASP A 27 11.28 -10.15 -7.16
N LYS A 28 11.51 -9.86 -5.86
CA LYS A 28 11.58 -10.89 -4.81
C LYS A 28 10.35 -10.86 -3.90
N LEU A 29 10.06 -9.71 -3.26
CA LEU A 29 9.05 -9.66 -2.21
C LEU A 29 7.63 -9.62 -2.78
N TYR A 30 7.34 -8.68 -3.66
CA TYR A 30 6.02 -8.59 -4.29
C TYR A 30 5.70 -9.86 -5.11
N VAL A 31 6.63 -10.31 -5.96
CA VAL A 31 6.47 -11.57 -6.72
C VAL A 31 6.32 -12.75 -5.77
N GLY A 32 7.01 -12.74 -4.64
CA GLY A 32 6.85 -13.74 -3.57
C GLY A 32 5.41 -13.81 -3.04
N TYR A 33 4.76 -12.66 -2.78
CA TYR A 33 3.36 -12.61 -2.37
C TYR A 33 2.41 -13.12 -3.44
N VAL A 34 2.65 -12.81 -4.72
CA VAL A 34 1.86 -13.33 -5.85
C VAL A 34 1.93 -14.87 -5.90
N ASN A 35 3.14 -15.42 -5.80
CA ASN A 35 3.34 -16.86 -5.79
C ASN A 35 2.70 -17.53 -4.57
N LYS A 36 2.87 -16.91 -3.39
CA LYS A 36 2.31 -17.45 -2.14
C LYS A 36 0.78 -17.40 -2.14
N ARG A 37 0.17 -16.34 -2.66
CA ARG A 37 -1.28 -16.26 -2.82
C ARG A 37 -1.81 -17.39 -3.69
N ASN A 38 -1.17 -17.66 -4.82
CA ASN A 38 -1.56 -18.75 -5.72
C ASN A 38 -1.42 -20.13 -5.04
N GLU A 39 -0.33 -20.36 -4.30
CA GLU A 39 -0.12 -21.60 -3.52
C GLU A 39 -1.21 -21.79 -2.46
N ILE A 40 -1.55 -20.72 -1.72
CA ILE A 40 -2.60 -20.77 -0.68
C ILE A 40 -3.95 -21.11 -1.31
N GLU A 41 -4.32 -20.51 -2.43
CA GLU A 41 -5.59 -20.81 -3.11
C GLU A 41 -5.65 -22.26 -3.61
N GLU A 42 -4.55 -22.80 -4.13
CA GLU A 42 -4.47 -24.22 -4.54
C GLU A 42 -4.67 -25.15 -3.33
N LYS A 43 -4.02 -24.87 -2.21
CA LYS A 43 -4.19 -25.64 -0.97
C LYS A 43 -5.59 -25.53 -0.39
N LEU A 44 -6.18 -24.32 -0.40
CA LEU A 44 -7.55 -24.10 0.06
C LEU A 44 -8.60 -24.90 -0.73
N ALA A 45 -8.30 -25.24 -2.00
CA ALA A 45 -9.23 -26.06 -2.80
C ALA A 45 -9.37 -27.50 -2.28
N THR A 46 -8.35 -28.05 -1.62
CA THR A 46 -8.29 -29.47 -1.23
C THR A 46 -8.16 -29.71 0.28
N VAL A 47 -7.90 -28.67 1.08
CA VAL A 47 -7.70 -28.79 2.52
C VAL A 47 -8.92 -29.38 3.25
N ASP A 48 -8.69 -30.24 4.24
CA ASP A 48 -9.73 -30.80 5.08
C ASP A 48 -10.36 -29.71 5.98
N ARG A 49 -11.62 -29.38 5.71
CA ARG A 49 -12.39 -28.39 6.47
C ARG A 49 -13.01 -28.97 7.74
N THR A 50 -13.14 -30.30 7.82
CA THR A 50 -13.74 -30.96 9.01
C THR A 50 -12.80 -30.89 10.21
N ALA A 51 -11.48 -30.75 9.95
CA ALA A 51 -10.45 -30.55 10.96
C ALA A 51 -10.28 -29.09 11.40
N ALA A 52 -11.15 -28.16 10.93
CA ALA A 52 -11.04 -26.73 11.27
C ALA A 52 -11.11 -26.51 12.78
N ASN A 53 -10.15 -25.75 13.33
CA ASN A 53 -10.04 -25.48 14.75
C ASN A 53 -9.49 -24.07 15.00
N ALA A 54 -10.02 -23.36 16.00
CA ALA A 54 -9.66 -22.00 16.30
C ALA A 54 -8.21 -21.87 16.85
N THR A 55 -7.71 -22.87 17.57
CA THR A 55 -6.37 -22.85 18.12
C THR A 55 -5.32 -23.12 17.05
N TYR A 56 -5.50 -24.20 16.28
CA TYR A 56 -4.63 -24.56 15.16
C TYR A 56 -5.36 -25.51 14.20
N SER A 57 -5.29 -25.23 12.93
CA SER A 57 -5.65 -26.14 11.85
C SER A 57 -5.01 -25.65 10.57
N GLU A 58 -4.70 -26.55 9.64
CA GLU A 58 -4.17 -26.17 8.32
C GLU A 58 -5.12 -25.20 7.61
N TYR A 59 -6.43 -25.47 7.63
CA TYR A 59 -7.42 -24.54 7.07
C TYR A 59 -7.37 -23.15 7.74
N GLY A 60 -7.23 -23.10 9.07
CA GLY A 60 -7.15 -21.85 9.81
C GLY A 60 -5.93 -21.02 9.42
N GLU A 61 -4.75 -21.65 9.30
CA GLU A 61 -3.53 -20.96 8.87
C GLU A 61 -3.62 -20.48 7.42
N LEU A 62 -4.09 -21.33 6.50
CA LEU A 62 -4.30 -20.93 5.11
C LEU A 62 -5.24 -19.71 5.00
N LYS A 63 -6.29 -19.64 5.81
CA LYS A 63 -7.24 -18.50 5.80
C LYS A 63 -6.64 -17.21 6.38
N ARG A 64 -5.73 -17.30 7.37
CA ARG A 64 -5.00 -16.14 7.87
C ARG A 64 -4.01 -15.60 6.83
N GLU A 65 -3.23 -16.50 6.24
CA GLU A 65 -2.23 -16.17 5.25
C GLU A 65 -2.84 -15.74 3.91
N GLU A 66 -4.05 -16.18 3.58
CA GLU A 66 -4.79 -15.72 2.40
C GLU A 66 -4.96 -14.21 2.39
N SER A 67 -5.43 -13.62 3.49
CA SER A 67 -5.61 -12.17 3.60
C SER A 67 -4.27 -11.43 3.68
N PHE A 68 -3.28 -11.99 4.35
CA PHE A 68 -1.93 -11.43 4.41
C PHE A 68 -1.29 -11.36 3.02
N ALA A 69 -1.30 -12.46 2.26
CA ALA A 69 -0.74 -12.51 0.92
C ALA A 69 -1.52 -11.63 -0.07
N ALA A 70 -2.86 -11.59 0.02
CA ALA A 70 -3.69 -10.75 -0.84
C ALA A 70 -3.37 -9.27 -0.65
N ASN A 71 -3.35 -8.79 0.58
CA ASN A 71 -3.00 -7.40 0.88
C ASN A 71 -1.52 -7.11 0.58
N GLY A 72 -0.63 -8.09 0.77
CA GLY A 72 0.76 -8.00 0.34
C GLY A 72 0.88 -7.69 -1.16
N ILE A 73 0.06 -8.33 -2.00
CA ILE A 73 0.01 -8.01 -3.43
C ILE A 73 -0.52 -6.59 -3.64
N PHE A 74 -1.73 -6.29 -3.13
CA PHE A 74 -2.44 -5.07 -3.50
C PHE A 74 -1.76 -3.82 -2.94
N LEU A 75 -1.25 -3.84 -1.70
CA LEU A 75 -0.56 -2.69 -1.12
C LEU A 75 0.76 -2.38 -1.85
N HIS A 76 1.51 -3.42 -2.29
CA HIS A 76 2.69 -3.21 -3.13
C HIS A 76 2.32 -2.65 -4.51
N GLU A 77 1.25 -3.13 -5.14
CA GLU A 77 0.79 -2.58 -6.43
C GLU A 77 0.38 -1.10 -6.29
N TYR A 78 -0.31 -0.73 -5.20
CA TYR A 78 -0.64 0.67 -4.90
C TYR A 78 0.62 1.50 -4.67
N TYR A 79 1.57 1.01 -3.88
CA TYR A 79 2.84 1.66 -3.62
C TYR A 79 3.63 1.93 -4.91
N PHE A 80 3.83 0.91 -5.74
CA PHE A 80 4.54 1.09 -7.00
C PHE A 80 3.80 2.01 -7.97
N ASN A 81 2.47 1.96 -8.01
CA ASN A 81 1.67 2.76 -8.93
C ASN A 81 1.75 4.27 -8.66
N VAL A 82 2.03 4.67 -7.44
CA VAL A 82 2.17 6.09 -7.06
C VAL A 82 3.62 6.57 -7.02
N LEU A 83 4.58 5.76 -7.47
CA LEU A 83 5.98 6.14 -7.60
C LEU A 83 6.35 6.53 -9.05
N GLY A 84 7.58 7.00 -9.24
CA GLY A 84 8.14 7.38 -10.55
C GLY A 84 7.73 8.76 -11.04
N GLY A 85 7.15 9.60 -10.16
CA GLY A 85 6.87 11.01 -10.42
C GLY A 85 8.01 11.93 -10.00
N GLU A 86 7.71 13.23 -10.00
CA GLU A 86 8.64 14.30 -9.59
C GLU A 86 8.22 14.95 -8.26
N GLY A 87 7.23 14.40 -7.56
CA GLY A 87 6.73 14.92 -6.29
C GLY A 87 5.95 16.24 -6.41
N GLN A 88 5.69 16.71 -7.62
CA GLN A 88 4.94 17.96 -7.83
C GLN A 88 3.47 17.75 -7.55
N GLN A 89 3.02 18.33 -6.45
CA GLN A 89 1.62 18.24 -6.00
C GLN A 89 0.68 19.01 -6.92
N GLY A 90 -0.53 18.50 -7.09
CA GLY A 90 -1.58 19.16 -7.89
C GLY A 90 -2.78 18.25 -8.15
N GLY A 91 -3.77 18.82 -8.81
CA GLY A 91 -4.98 18.12 -9.21
C GLY A 91 -6.07 18.06 -8.14
N ASP A 92 -7.10 17.26 -8.40
CA ASP A 92 -8.30 17.24 -7.56
C ASP A 92 -8.08 16.52 -6.22
N LEU A 93 -7.13 15.58 -6.18
CA LEU A 93 -6.75 14.94 -4.90
C LEU A 93 -6.17 15.97 -3.92
N VAL A 94 -5.29 16.87 -4.39
CA VAL A 94 -4.71 17.91 -3.51
C VAL A 94 -5.80 18.83 -2.98
N LYS A 95 -6.77 19.24 -3.80
CA LYS A 95 -7.92 20.03 -3.36
C LYS A 95 -8.75 19.29 -2.29
N ALA A 96 -8.96 18.00 -2.48
CA ALA A 96 -9.67 17.17 -1.50
C ALA A 96 -8.89 17.04 -0.19
N ILE A 97 -7.58 16.86 -0.26
CA ILE A 97 -6.67 16.86 0.89
C ILE A 97 -6.75 18.21 1.64
N GLU A 98 -6.65 19.33 0.94
CA GLU A 98 -6.73 20.66 1.55
C GLU A 98 -8.07 20.90 2.23
N LYS A 99 -9.16 20.44 1.60
CA LYS A 99 -10.51 20.51 2.18
C LYS A 99 -10.62 19.70 3.46
N GLU A 100 -10.05 18.48 3.48
CA GLU A 100 -10.17 17.57 4.63
C GLU A 100 -9.25 17.93 5.78
N PHE A 101 -7.97 18.20 5.49
CA PHE A 101 -6.93 18.42 6.51
C PHE A 101 -6.68 19.92 6.79
N GLY A 102 -7.34 20.83 6.06
CA GLY A 102 -7.20 22.27 6.18
C GLY A 102 -6.06 22.88 5.36
N SER A 103 -5.03 22.12 5.01
CA SER A 103 -4.01 22.47 4.01
C SER A 103 -3.23 21.22 3.59
N TYR A 104 -2.54 21.30 2.44
CA TYR A 104 -1.59 20.27 2.01
C TYR A 104 -0.48 20.03 3.04
N ASP A 105 0.08 21.09 3.60
CA ASP A 105 1.19 21.01 4.57
C ASP A 105 0.77 20.29 5.86
N LYS A 106 -0.44 20.52 6.34
CA LYS A 106 -0.98 19.81 7.52
C LYS A 106 -1.19 18.32 7.23
N TRP A 107 -1.71 17.98 6.06
CA TRP A 107 -1.78 16.59 5.63
C TRP A 107 -0.41 15.95 5.55
N LEU A 108 0.55 16.63 4.92
CA LEU A 108 1.91 16.13 4.75
C LEU A 108 2.61 15.90 6.09
N GLU A 109 2.42 16.81 7.05
CA GLU A 109 2.92 16.65 8.42
C GLU A 109 2.34 15.40 9.07
N ASP A 110 1.02 15.21 9.02
CA ASP A 110 0.33 14.04 9.57
C ASP A 110 0.75 12.75 8.87
N PHE A 111 0.81 12.74 7.53
CA PHE A 111 1.25 11.59 6.76
C PHE A 111 2.69 11.16 7.08
N LYS A 112 3.61 12.14 7.21
CA LYS A 112 5.00 11.88 7.62
C LYS A 112 5.09 11.38 9.06
N ALA A 113 4.32 11.97 9.98
CA ALA A 113 4.27 11.52 11.37
C ALA A 113 3.76 10.08 11.47
N ALA A 114 2.70 9.72 10.72
CA ALA A 114 2.23 8.36 10.62
C ALA A 114 3.33 7.42 10.08
N GLY A 115 4.12 7.86 9.08
CA GLY A 115 5.28 7.11 8.57
C GLY A 115 6.35 6.84 9.62
N MET A 116 6.60 7.77 10.53
CA MET A 116 7.59 7.59 11.59
C MET A 116 7.18 6.53 12.62
N VAL A 117 5.89 6.27 12.80
CA VAL A 117 5.38 5.32 13.81
C VAL A 117 4.84 4.02 13.21
N ALA A 118 4.56 3.96 11.92
CA ALA A 118 4.06 2.75 11.24
C ALA A 118 5.08 1.61 11.31
N ARG A 119 4.61 0.38 11.44
CA ARG A 119 5.43 -0.84 11.34
C ARG A 119 5.30 -1.49 9.96
N GLY A 120 4.21 -1.25 9.26
CA GLY A 120 3.94 -1.77 7.92
C GLY A 120 3.70 -0.66 6.91
N TRP A 121 2.57 0.01 6.96
CA TRP A 121 2.14 0.94 5.91
C TRP A 121 1.53 2.22 6.46
N VAL A 122 1.62 3.29 5.68
CA VAL A 122 0.74 4.46 5.80
C VAL A 122 -0.09 4.57 4.52
N VAL A 123 -1.40 4.72 4.68
CA VAL A 123 -2.34 4.71 3.56
C VAL A 123 -3.23 5.95 3.64
N LEU A 124 -3.04 6.90 2.72
CA LEU A 124 -4.09 7.87 2.45
C LEU A 124 -5.21 7.15 1.73
N ALA A 125 -6.35 7.03 2.38
CA ALA A 125 -7.52 6.34 1.86
C ALA A 125 -8.76 7.24 1.91
N TYR A 126 -9.70 6.98 1.00
CA TYR A 126 -11.06 7.48 1.13
C TYR A 126 -11.90 6.41 1.82
N ASP A 127 -12.52 6.78 2.93
CA ASP A 127 -13.40 5.89 3.70
C ASP A 127 -14.86 6.15 3.31
N PHE A 128 -15.51 5.14 2.72
CA PHE A 128 -16.92 5.22 2.35
C PHE A 128 -17.88 5.12 3.54
N ASN A 129 -17.38 4.79 4.75
CA ASN A 129 -18.21 4.72 5.94
C ASN A 129 -18.55 6.12 6.47
N ASP A 130 -17.66 7.09 6.31
CA ASP A 130 -17.85 8.48 6.74
C ASP A 130 -17.68 9.51 5.61
N ASN A 131 -17.35 9.06 4.40
CA ASN A 131 -17.12 9.87 3.20
C ASN A 131 -15.99 10.89 3.35
N ARG A 132 -14.88 10.49 3.99
CA ARG A 132 -13.74 11.35 4.29
C ARG A 132 -12.42 10.72 3.83
N LEU A 133 -11.38 11.57 3.74
CA LEU A 133 -9.99 11.14 3.57
C LEU A 133 -9.33 10.93 4.94
N HIS A 134 -8.59 9.83 5.09
CA HIS A 134 -7.84 9.50 6.30
C HIS A 134 -6.42 9.02 5.95
N ASN A 135 -5.46 9.31 6.83
CA ASN A 135 -4.17 8.63 6.85
C ASN A 135 -4.27 7.45 7.81
N TYR A 136 -4.56 6.26 7.29
CA TYR A 136 -4.58 5.04 8.10
C TYR A 136 -3.20 4.46 8.26
N LEU A 137 -2.91 3.96 9.46
CA LEU A 137 -1.69 3.25 9.79
C LEU A 137 -1.98 1.75 9.86
N CYS A 138 -1.18 0.96 9.12
CA CYS A 138 -1.29 -0.49 9.12
C CYS A 138 0.01 -1.10 9.66
N ASP A 139 -0.07 -1.92 10.71
CA ASP A 139 1.09 -2.59 11.30
C ASP A 139 1.46 -3.89 10.58
N GLY A 140 0.61 -4.37 9.69
CA GLY A 140 0.83 -5.52 8.83
C GLY A 140 -0.01 -5.42 7.55
N HIS A 141 0.17 -6.36 6.61
CA HIS A 141 -0.60 -6.33 5.37
C HIS A 141 -2.11 -6.48 5.63
N ASN A 142 -2.49 -7.26 6.62
CA ASN A 142 -3.88 -7.52 7.00
C ASN A 142 -4.27 -6.95 8.37
N HIS A 143 -3.51 -5.99 8.89
CA HIS A 143 -3.76 -5.40 10.21
C HIS A 143 -3.73 -3.87 10.13
N GLY A 144 -4.84 -3.23 10.49
CA GLY A 144 -5.03 -1.77 10.48
C GLY A 144 -5.81 -1.23 9.29
N GLY A 145 -6.08 -2.03 8.26
CA GLY A 145 -6.95 -1.64 7.16
C GLY A 145 -8.42 -1.54 7.60
N ILE A 146 -9.15 -0.59 7.02
CA ILE A 146 -10.57 -0.37 7.31
C ILE A 146 -11.43 -0.93 6.19
N TRP A 147 -12.39 -1.78 6.54
CA TRP A 147 -13.37 -2.30 5.59
C TRP A 147 -14.23 -1.17 5.01
N GLY A 148 -14.20 -1.03 3.69
CA GLY A 148 -14.89 0.05 2.99
C GLY A 148 -14.01 1.28 2.74
N ALA A 149 -12.73 1.27 3.12
CA ALA A 149 -11.79 2.30 2.74
C ALA A 149 -11.04 1.91 1.45
N MET A 150 -10.82 2.87 0.54
CA MET A 150 -10.12 2.69 -0.72
C MET A 150 -8.77 3.40 -0.68
N PRO A 151 -7.64 2.68 -0.83
CA PRO A 151 -6.30 3.26 -0.86
C PRO A 151 -6.10 4.19 -2.07
N ILE A 152 -5.40 5.31 -1.85
CA ILE A 152 -5.06 6.31 -2.89
C ILE A 152 -3.55 6.53 -2.94
N VAL A 153 -2.92 6.87 -1.81
CA VAL A 153 -1.46 6.99 -1.68
C VAL A 153 -1.01 6.01 -0.61
N VAL A 154 -0.07 5.13 -0.95
CA VAL A 154 0.40 4.05 -0.07
C VAL A 154 1.90 4.17 0.10
N LEU A 155 2.36 4.31 1.34
CA LEU A 155 3.77 4.35 1.72
C LEU A 155 4.12 3.06 2.46
N ASP A 156 5.12 2.34 1.95
CA ASP A 156 5.67 1.15 2.60
C ASP A 156 6.69 1.54 3.67
N MET A 157 6.46 1.12 4.90
CA MET A 157 7.32 1.37 6.06
C MET A 157 7.97 0.10 6.64
N TYR A 158 7.83 -1.04 5.95
CA TYR A 158 8.66 -2.20 6.25
C TYR A 158 10.14 -1.90 5.93
N GLU A 159 11.05 -2.47 6.69
CA GLU A 159 12.50 -2.24 6.51
C GLU A 159 12.99 -2.58 5.10
N HIS A 160 12.40 -3.58 4.46
CA HIS A 160 12.77 -3.94 3.09
C HIS A 160 12.58 -2.83 2.05
N ALA A 161 11.70 -1.87 2.32
CA ALA A 161 11.46 -0.76 1.41
C ALA A 161 12.57 0.31 1.46
N TYR A 162 13.35 0.37 2.54
CA TYR A 162 14.30 1.47 2.74
C TYR A 162 15.66 1.08 3.34
N PHE A 163 15.78 -0.06 4.04
CA PHE A 163 16.96 -0.35 4.85
C PHE A 163 18.26 -0.46 4.03
N ILE A 164 18.19 -0.90 2.77
CA ILE A 164 19.36 -1.02 1.88
C ILE A 164 19.99 0.36 1.63
N ASP A 165 19.18 1.41 1.45
CA ASP A 165 19.63 2.73 1.07
C ASP A 165 19.79 3.69 2.27
N TYR A 166 18.95 3.53 3.29
CA TYR A 166 18.83 4.49 4.40
C TYR A 166 19.19 3.89 5.76
N GLY A 167 19.40 2.58 5.87
CA GLY A 167 19.56 1.93 7.17
C GLY A 167 18.34 2.23 8.06
N SER A 168 18.57 2.82 9.24
CA SER A 168 17.51 3.20 10.18
C SER A 168 16.92 4.60 9.96
N ASP A 169 17.39 5.35 8.94
CA ASP A 169 16.93 6.72 8.67
C ASP A 169 15.59 6.73 7.90
N ARG A 170 14.52 6.43 8.63
CA ARG A 170 13.14 6.45 8.13
C ARG A 170 12.73 7.83 7.64
N LYS A 171 13.22 8.89 8.28
CA LYS A 171 12.82 10.26 7.96
C LYS A 171 13.27 10.63 6.54
N THR A 172 14.52 10.40 6.20
CA THR A 172 15.04 10.69 4.85
C THR A 172 14.35 9.83 3.80
N TYR A 173 14.08 8.54 4.09
CA TYR A 173 13.30 7.69 3.19
C TYR A 173 11.91 8.27 2.89
N ILE A 174 11.16 8.69 3.92
CA ILE A 174 9.82 9.28 3.75
C ILE A 174 9.90 10.56 2.91
N GLU A 175 10.92 11.40 3.14
CA GLU A 175 11.12 12.62 2.36
C GLU A 175 11.42 12.30 0.88
N ASP A 176 12.25 11.30 0.60
CA ASP A 176 12.58 10.89 -0.77
C ASP A 176 11.41 10.17 -1.43
N TYR A 177 10.62 9.37 -0.70
CA TYR A 177 9.35 8.83 -1.20
C TYR A 177 8.44 9.95 -1.71
N MET A 178 8.24 11.02 -0.93
CA MET A 178 7.41 12.17 -1.34
C MET A 178 7.95 12.88 -2.58
N LYS A 179 9.28 12.95 -2.77
CA LYS A 179 9.91 13.53 -3.97
C LYS A 179 9.71 12.66 -5.23
N ASN A 180 9.42 11.38 -5.06
CA ASN A 180 9.14 10.42 -6.13
C ASN A 180 7.65 10.19 -6.35
N LEU A 181 6.77 10.85 -5.58
CA LEU A 181 5.33 10.62 -5.69
C LEU A 181 4.82 11.10 -7.05
N ASN A 182 4.10 10.22 -7.73
CA ASN A 182 3.43 10.49 -9.00
C ASN A 182 2.01 10.97 -8.74
N TRP A 183 1.85 12.28 -8.63
CA TRP A 183 0.56 12.90 -8.36
C TRP A 183 -0.48 12.67 -9.46
N ASP A 184 -0.07 12.49 -10.72
CA ASP A 184 -0.98 12.13 -11.81
C ASP A 184 -1.58 10.74 -11.60
N SER A 185 -0.77 9.78 -11.17
CA SER A 185 -1.24 8.44 -10.81
C SER A 185 -2.16 8.49 -9.58
N ALA A 186 -1.78 9.22 -8.54
CA ALA A 186 -2.61 9.39 -7.34
C ALA A 186 -3.97 10.06 -7.67
N ASN A 187 -3.97 11.08 -8.54
CA ASN A 187 -5.21 11.72 -9.02
C ASN A 187 -6.09 10.75 -9.83
N LYS A 188 -5.50 9.88 -10.66
CA LYS A 188 -6.27 8.83 -11.38
C LYS A 188 -6.92 7.86 -10.41
N MET A 189 -6.20 7.46 -9.35
CA MET A 189 -6.75 6.61 -8.29
C MET A 189 -7.92 7.31 -7.57
N PHE A 190 -7.73 8.57 -7.19
CA PHE A 190 -8.79 9.38 -6.57
C PHE A 190 -9.99 9.55 -7.49
N ALA A 191 -9.79 9.79 -8.78
CA ALA A 191 -10.88 9.88 -9.76
C ALA A 191 -11.71 8.58 -9.85
N ASN A 192 -11.10 7.41 -9.64
CA ASN A 192 -11.83 6.15 -9.56
C ASN A 192 -12.66 6.06 -8.28
N VAL A 193 -12.12 6.52 -7.16
CA VAL A 193 -12.87 6.63 -5.88
C VAL A 193 -14.08 7.55 -6.06
N VAL A 194 -13.90 8.73 -6.66
CA VAL A 194 -14.99 9.70 -6.91
C VAL A 194 -16.14 9.09 -7.73
N LYS A 195 -15.84 8.22 -8.70
CA LYS A 195 -16.87 7.51 -9.48
C LYS A 195 -17.71 6.54 -8.66
N MET A 196 -17.17 6.07 -7.54
CA MET A 196 -17.83 5.11 -6.63
C MET A 196 -18.57 5.81 -5.50
N MET A 197 -18.37 7.13 -5.31
CA MET A 197 -19.09 7.91 -4.30
C MET A 197 -20.60 7.89 -4.59
N PRO A 198 -21.45 7.90 -3.55
CA PRO A 198 -22.87 8.10 -3.74
C PRO A 198 -23.13 9.36 -4.58
N LYS A 199 -24.01 9.26 -5.56
CA LYS A 199 -24.51 10.46 -6.28
C LYS A 199 -25.66 11.00 -5.45
N ASP A 200 -25.56 12.26 -5.05
CA ASP A 200 -26.65 13.01 -4.42
C ASP A 200 -27.91 13.02 -5.29
#